data_68d5d5131be33ea0b79dafaad6639327
#
_entry.id   68d5d5131be33ea0b79dafaad6639327
#
_cell.length_a   1.000
_cell.length_b   1.000
_cell.length_c   1.000
_cell.angle_alpha   90.00
_cell.angle_beta   90.00
_cell.angle_gamma   90.00
#
_symmetry.space_group_name_H-M   'P 1'
#
loop_
_entity.id
_entity.type
_entity.pdbx_description
1 polymer ?
#
loop_
_entity_poly.entity_id
_entity_poly.type
_entity_poly.pdbx_seq_one_letter_code
_entity_poly.pdbx_strand_id
1 'polypeptide(L)'
;MKITLVQKQNLKNLFASMDSKKDFLNLLNISKEILYKEKCIPFSEKQLNYYLIKDSKRFSTKSKAYTAFTIKKKTGGKRTIHAPVKGLKELQKALNLVFQSVHEPHENATGFIQGKSIVNNASVHVGQNYVYNIDLKDFFPSIDASRVWG
;
A
#
# COMPACT_ATOMS: atom_id res chain seq x y z
N MET A 1 -3.24 8.26 11.80
CA MET A 1 -3.51 7.48 13.03
C MET A 1 -2.20 6.83 13.43
N LYS A 2 -1.78 6.95 14.69
CA LYS A 2 -0.56 6.28 15.17
C LYS A 2 -0.94 4.90 15.70
N ILE A 3 -0.33 3.86 15.19
CA ILE A 3 -0.38 2.50 15.72
C ILE A 3 0.51 2.40 16.97
N THR A 4 0.10 1.66 17.99
CA THR A 4 0.93 1.43 19.18
C THR A 4 2.04 0.41 18.90
N LEU A 5 3.11 0.43 19.68
CA LEU A 5 4.20 -0.56 19.56
C LEU A 5 3.69 -1.98 19.77
N VAL A 6 2.77 -2.19 20.70
CA VAL A 6 2.14 -3.50 20.94
C VAL A 6 1.37 -3.98 19.73
N GLN A 7 0.56 -3.11 19.13
CA GLN A 7 -0.18 -3.44 17.90
C GLN A 7 0.77 -3.76 16.74
N LYS A 8 1.84 -2.99 16.58
CA LYS A 8 2.85 -3.23 15.54
C LYS A 8 3.52 -4.61 15.74
N GLN A 9 3.92 -4.94 16.97
CA GLN A 9 4.54 -6.23 17.28
C GLN A 9 3.57 -7.40 17.06
N ASN A 10 2.30 -7.24 17.44
CA ASN A 10 1.28 -8.26 17.19
C ASN A 10 1.11 -8.53 15.69
N LEU A 11 1.04 -7.50 14.85
CA LEU A 11 0.95 -7.68 13.39
C LEU A 11 2.19 -8.34 12.81
N LYS A 12 3.41 -8.03 13.30
CA LYS A 12 4.64 -8.72 12.91
C LYS A 12 4.57 -10.22 13.24
N ASN A 13 4.14 -10.58 14.46
CA ASN A 13 4.06 -11.96 14.90
C ASN A 13 3.04 -12.75 14.07
N LEU A 14 1.85 -12.19 13.86
CA LEU A 14 0.81 -12.81 13.03
C LEU A 14 1.25 -12.98 11.58
N PHE A 15 1.98 -12.02 11.02
CA PHE A 15 2.53 -12.14 9.68
C PHE A 15 3.58 -13.24 9.59
N ALA A 16 4.48 -13.35 10.58
CA ALA A 16 5.53 -14.36 10.61
C ALA A 16 5.01 -15.78 10.81
N SER A 17 3.89 -15.96 11.52
CA SER A 17 3.27 -17.26 11.79
C SER A 17 2.17 -17.65 10.79
N MET A 18 1.98 -16.87 9.74
CA MET A 18 0.91 -17.07 8.76
C MET A 18 1.25 -18.20 7.78
N ASP A 19 0.49 -19.30 7.83
CA ASP A 19 0.66 -20.46 6.95
C ASP A 19 -0.53 -20.70 6.02
N SER A 20 -1.68 -20.11 6.33
CA SER A 20 -2.92 -20.37 5.62
C SER A 20 -3.60 -19.09 5.14
N LYS A 21 -4.50 -19.26 4.18
CA LYS A 21 -5.39 -18.17 3.74
C LYS A 21 -6.31 -17.68 4.87
N LYS A 22 -6.66 -18.56 5.81
CA LYS A 22 -7.45 -18.20 6.98
C LYS A 22 -6.66 -17.27 7.90
N ASP A 23 -5.37 -17.55 8.10
CA ASP A 23 -4.49 -16.69 8.89
C ASP A 23 -4.29 -15.33 8.22
N PHE A 24 -4.16 -15.32 6.89
CA PHE A 24 -4.11 -14.07 6.13
C PHE A 24 -5.39 -13.25 6.29
N LEU A 25 -6.57 -13.88 6.22
CA LEU A 25 -7.84 -13.20 6.46
C LEU A 25 -7.92 -12.64 7.89
N ASN A 26 -7.49 -13.41 8.88
CA ASN A 26 -7.43 -12.97 10.27
C ASN A 26 -6.51 -11.77 10.45
N LEU A 27 -5.30 -11.82 9.91
CA LEU A 27 -4.34 -10.71 9.92
C LEU A 27 -4.93 -9.42 9.32
N LEU A 28 -5.61 -9.54 8.16
CA LEU A 28 -6.27 -8.40 7.53
C LEU A 28 -7.43 -7.85 8.37
N ASN A 29 -8.18 -8.71 9.04
CA ASN A 29 -9.29 -8.30 9.90
C ASN A 29 -8.80 -7.57 11.15
N ILE A 30 -7.75 -8.06 11.80
CA ILE A 30 -7.09 -7.37 12.92
C ILE A 30 -6.55 -6.00 12.46
N SER A 31 -5.90 -5.95 11.30
CA SER A 31 -5.42 -4.68 10.73
C SER A 31 -6.56 -3.71 10.45
N LYS A 32 -7.69 -4.21 9.94
CA LYS A 32 -8.88 -3.40 9.68
C LYS A 32 -9.51 -2.88 10.97
N GLU A 33 -9.56 -3.69 12.02
CA GLU A 33 -10.05 -3.30 13.33
C GLU A 33 -9.21 -2.15 13.93
N ILE A 34 -7.89 -2.24 13.83
CA ILE A 34 -6.98 -1.16 14.24
C ILE A 34 -7.30 0.15 13.50
N LEU A 35 -7.60 0.06 12.18
CA LEU A 35 -7.87 1.23 11.34
C LEU A 35 -9.24 1.86 11.59
N TYR A 36 -10.29 1.04 11.79
CA TYR A 36 -11.68 1.49 11.78
C TYR A 36 -12.39 1.40 13.13
N LYS A 37 -11.76 0.70 14.12
CA LYS A 37 -12.29 0.54 15.49
C LYS A 37 -13.73 0.01 15.49
N GLU A 38 -14.62 0.64 16.26
CA GLU A 38 -16.03 0.27 16.40
C GLU A 38 -16.83 0.24 15.09
N LYS A 39 -16.36 0.95 14.05
CA LYS A 39 -16.97 0.94 12.72
C LYS A 39 -16.43 -0.18 11.81
N CYS A 40 -15.67 -1.11 12.38
CA CYS A 40 -15.08 -2.20 11.63
C CYS A 40 -16.12 -3.28 11.31
N ILE A 41 -16.33 -3.52 10.01
CA ILE A 41 -17.01 -4.71 9.51
C ILE A 41 -15.92 -5.63 8.97
N PRO A 42 -15.70 -6.82 9.52
CA PRO A 42 -14.62 -7.71 9.08
C PRO A 42 -14.80 -8.15 7.63
N PHE A 43 -13.69 -8.44 6.96
CA PHE A 43 -13.71 -9.06 5.63
C PHE A 43 -14.20 -10.50 5.75
N SER A 44 -15.08 -10.91 4.87
CA SER A 44 -15.44 -12.31 4.69
C SER A 44 -14.46 -13.03 3.77
N GLU A 45 -14.37 -14.34 3.88
CA GLU A 45 -13.57 -15.17 2.99
C GLU A 45 -14.03 -15.01 1.51
N LYS A 46 -15.33 -14.86 1.29
CA LYS A 46 -15.90 -14.60 -0.05
C LYS A 46 -15.38 -13.27 -0.64
N GLN A 47 -15.29 -12.21 0.16
CA GLN A 47 -14.73 -10.92 -0.29
C GLN A 47 -13.23 -11.04 -0.60
N LEU A 48 -12.47 -11.72 0.26
CA LEU A 48 -11.05 -11.96 0.03
C LEU A 48 -10.84 -12.74 -1.27
N ASN A 49 -11.59 -13.84 -1.45
CA ASN A 49 -11.56 -14.64 -2.68
C ASN A 49 -11.86 -13.83 -3.92
N TYR A 50 -12.87 -12.96 -3.84
CA TYR A 50 -13.25 -12.10 -4.97
C TYR A 50 -12.09 -11.21 -5.44
N TYR A 51 -11.26 -10.70 -4.52
CA TYR A 51 -10.13 -9.84 -4.87
C TYR A 51 -8.84 -10.60 -5.18
N LEU A 52 -8.65 -11.83 -4.67
CA LEU A 52 -7.46 -12.66 -4.88
C LEU A 52 -7.52 -13.57 -6.12
N ILE A 53 -8.66 -13.66 -6.81
CA ILE A 53 -8.78 -14.55 -7.98
C ILE A 53 -7.80 -14.10 -9.07
N LYS A 54 -6.93 -15.02 -9.47
CA LYS A 54 -5.91 -14.91 -10.54
C LYS A 54 -6.47 -14.84 -11.96
N ASP A 55 -7.64 -14.29 -12.18
CA ASP A 55 -8.20 -14.25 -13.52
C ASP A 55 -7.55 -13.09 -14.29
N SER A 56 -6.60 -13.41 -15.20
CA SER A 56 -5.94 -12.45 -16.08
C SER A 56 -6.96 -11.60 -16.90
N LYS A 57 -8.17 -12.14 -17.11
CA LYS A 57 -9.29 -11.43 -17.74
C LYS A 57 -9.90 -10.32 -16.86
N ARG A 58 -9.64 -10.31 -15.53
CA ARG A 58 -10.15 -9.26 -14.62
C ARG A 58 -9.32 -7.98 -14.61
N PHE A 59 -8.10 -8.01 -15.12
CA PHE A 59 -7.29 -6.82 -15.35
C PHE A 59 -7.61 -6.11 -16.68
N SER A 60 -8.58 -6.63 -17.44
CA SER A 60 -9.11 -5.92 -18.60
C SER A 60 -9.83 -4.64 -18.13
N THR A 61 -9.98 -3.66 -19.02
CA THR A 61 -10.64 -2.36 -18.81
C THR A 61 -12.07 -2.43 -18.24
N LYS A 62 -12.65 -3.63 -18.13
CA LYS A 62 -13.96 -3.92 -17.53
C LYS A 62 -13.88 -4.45 -16.09
N SER A 63 -12.70 -4.43 -15.45
CA SER A 63 -12.56 -4.88 -14.06
C SER A 63 -13.40 -4.00 -13.11
N LYS A 64 -14.37 -4.62 -12.43
CA LYS A 64 -15.18 -3.95 -11.39
C LYS A 64 -14.38 -3.55 -10.14
N ALA A 65 -13.09 -3.83 -10.10
CA ALA A 65 -12.21 -3.55 -8.97
C ALA A 65 -11.68 -2.11 -8.95
N TYR A 66 -11.58 -1.47 -10.13
CA TYR A 66 -11.11 -0.09 -10.28
C TYR A 66 -12.07 0.74 -11.14
N THR A 67 -12.19 2.02 -10.79
CA THR A 67 -12.86 3.04 -11.61
C THR A 67 -11.80 3.94 -12.22
N ALA A 68 -11.80 4.08 -13.54
CA ALA A 68 -10.88 4.97 -14.25
C ALA A 68 -11.54 6.34 -14.49
N PHE A 69 -10.81 7.41 -14.20
CA PHE A 69 -11.17 8.78 -14.53
C PHE A 69 -9.93 9.59 -14.91
N THR A 70 -10.16 10.68 -15.65
CA THR A 70 -9.07 11.49 -16.18
C THR A 70 -9.04 12.86 -15.51
N ILE A 71 -7.84 13.30 -15.15
CA ILE A 71 -7.58 14.65 -14.61
C ILE A 71 -6.63 15.41 -15.53
N LYS A 72 -6.73 16.75 -15.54
CA LYS A 72 -5.79 17.62 -16.24
C LYS A 72 -4.51 17.77 -15.41
N LYS A 73 -3.35 17.72 -16.06
CA LYS A 73 -2.05 18.03 -15.43
C LYS A 73 -1.87 19.55 -15.36
N LYS A 74 -1.17 20.05 -14.34
CA LYS A 74 -0.80 21.49 -14.24
C LYS A 74 0.08 21.95 -15.39
N THR A 75 0.92 21.06 -15.92
CA THR A 75 1.84 21.31 -17.04
C THR A 75 1.22 21.07 -18.42
N GLY A 76 -0.10 20.88 -18.50
CA GLY A 76 -0.81 20.50 -19.72
C GLY A 76 -0.94 18.99 -19.91
N GLY A 77 -1.88 18.57 -20.76
CA GLY A 77 -2.18 17.17 -21.01
C GLY A 77 -3.13 16.54 -19.99
N LYS A 78 -3.38 15.24 -20.14
CA LYS A 78 -4.32 14.47 -19.32
C LYS A 78 -3.58 13.33 -18.60
N ARG A 79 -4.09 12.97 -17.41
CA ARG A 79 -3.61 11.81 -16.64
C ARG A 79 -4.80 10.96 -16.25
N THR A 80 -4.78 9.67 -16.62
CA THR A 80 -5.79 8.69 -16.18
C THR A 80 -5.44 8.18 -14.79
N ILE A 81 -6.42 8.22 -13.89
CA ILE A 81 -6.32 7.70 -12.53
C ILE A 81 -7.21 6.46 -12.42
N HIS A 82 -6.67 5.39 -11.90
CA HIS A 82 -7.39 4.17 -11.58
C HIS A 82 -7.62 4.12 -10.06
N ALA A 83 -8.85 4.41 -9.63
CA ALA A 83 -9.22 4.38 -8.23
C ALA A 83 -9.82 3.03 -7.86
N PRO A 84 -9.36 2.35 -6.79
CA PRO A 84 -9.96 1.11 -6.34
C PRO A 84 -11.36 1.36 -5.80
N VAL A 85 -12.28 0.41 -6.03
CA VAL A 85 -13.60 0.43 -5.39
C VAL A 85 -13.48 0.34 -3.86
N LYS A 86 -14.52 0.76 -3.13
CA LYS A 86 -14.48 0.88 -1.66
C LYS A 86 -13.93 -0.37 -0.96
N GLY A 87 -14.45 -1.55 -1.27
CA GLY A 87 -14.03 -2.80 -0.63
C GLY A 87 -12.55 -3.14 -0.89
N LEU A 88 -12.08 -2.98 -2.13
CA LEU A 88 -10.66 -3.17 -2.47
C LEU A 88 -9.77 -2.12 -1.78
N LYS A 89 -10.22 -0.86 -1.72
CA LYS A 89 -9.50 0.21 -1.02
C LYS A 89 -9.32 -0.07 0.47
N GLU A 90 -10.36 -0.61 1.12
CA GLU A 90 -10.29 -1.02 2.53
C GLU A 90 -9.28 -2.17 2.73
N LEU A 91 -9.31 -3.18 1.86
CA LEU A 91 -8.36 -4.29 1.87
C LEU A 91 -6.92 -3.80 1.67
N GLN A 92 -6.69 -2.94 0.68
CA GLN A 92 -5.37 -2.35 0.42
C GLN A 92 -4.87 -1.52 1.62
N LYS A 93 -5.75 -0.80 2.32
CA LYS A 93 -5.37 -0.06 3.53
C LYS A 93 -4.97 -0.99 4.68
N ALA A 94 -5.72 -2.09 4.89
CA ALA A 94 -5.40 -3.08 5.90
C ALA A 94 -4.04 -3.74 5.59
N LEU A 95 -3.82 -4.14 4.35
CA LEU A 95 -2.56 -4.72 3.88
C LEU A 95 -1.38 -3.73 4.00
N ASN A 96 -1.61 -2.46 3.68
CA ASN A 96 -0.58 -1.42 3.84
C ASN A 96 -0.16 -1.25 5.31
N LEU A 97 -1.10 -1.36 6.26
CA LEU A 97 -0.78 -1.32 7.69
C LEU A 97 0.10 -2.51 8.11
N VAL A 98 -0.18 -3.70 7.58
CA VAL A 98 0.66 -4.89 7.79
C VAL A 98 2.07 -4.63 7.27
N PHE A 99 2.22 -4.19 6.02
CA PHE A 99 3.53 -3.91 5.44
C PHE A 99 4.31 -2.83 6.20
N GLN A 100 3.66 -1.76 6.62
CA GLN A 100 4.29 -0.74 7.46
C GLN A 100 4.69 -1.26 8.85
N SER A 101 4.05 -2.33 9.32
CA SER A 101 4.41 -2.97 10.59
C SER A 101 5.60 -3.92 10.45
N VAL A 102 5.69 -4.63 9.34
CA VAL A 102 6.74 -5.64 9.08
C VAL A 102 7.99 -5.02 8.49
N HIS A 103 7.83 -4.09 7.54
CA HIS A 103 8.96 -3.47 6.84
C HIS A 103 9.63 -2.39 7.69
N GLU A 104 10.95 -2.45 7.73
CA GLU A 104 11.78 -1.40 8.31
C GLU A 104 12.42 -0.59 7.17
N PRO A 105 12.00 0.68 7.00
CA PRO A 105 12.52 1.49 5.91
C PRO A 105 14.00 1.81 6.15
N HIS A 106 14.77 1.86 5.05
CA HIS A 106 16.14 2.31 5.10
C HIS A 106 16.24 3.75 5.65
N GLU A 107 17.29 4.07 6.38
CA GLU A 107 17.47 5.38 7.04
C GLU A 107 17.38 6.56 6.08
N ASN A 108 17.89 6.41 4.85
CA ASN A 108 17.85 7.42 3.78
C ASN A 108 16.47 7.54 3.10
N ALA A 109 15.55 6.63 3.37
CA ALA A 109 14.19 6.74 2.86
C ALA A 109 13.41 7.78 3.67
N THR A 110 12.95 8.84 3.03
CA THR A 110 12.18 9.91 3.65
C THR A 110 10.77 10.04 3.08
N GLY A 111 10.57 9.61 1.84
CA GLY A 111 9.27 9.62 1.18
C GLY A 111 8.34 8.53 1.70
N PHE A 112 7.07 8.87 1.97
CA PHE A 112 6.01 7.96 2.43
C PHE A 112 6.28 7.24 3.77
N ILE A 113 7.26 7.70 4.54
CA ILE A 113 7.61 7.17 5.85
C ILE A 113 6.90 7.96 6.94
N GLN A 114 6.21 7.24 7.83
CA GLN A 114 5.50 7.87 8.96
C GLN A 114 6.49 8.59 9.88
N GLY A 115 6.21 9.85 10.20
CA GLY A 115 7.06 10.68 11.07
C GLY A 115 8.21 11.38 10.34
N LYS A 116 8.44 11.11 9.05
CA LYS A 116 9.35 11.85 8.19
C LYS A 116 8.60 12.89 7.34
N SER A 117 9.26 13.98 7.01
CA SER A 117 8.70 15.09 6.25
C SER A 117 9.66 15.55 5.14
N ILE A 118 9.22 16.46 4.30
CA ILE A 118 10.08 17.12 3.28
C ILE A 118 11.27 17.82 3.93
N VAL A 119 11.13 18.31 5.16
CA VAL A 119 12.23 18.95 5.90
C VAL A 119 13.32 17.92 6.22
N ASN A 120 12.95 16.71 6.64
CA ASN A 120 13.92 15.63 6.87
C ASN A 120 14.67 15.25 5.58
N ASN A 121 13.99 15.28 4.44
CA ASN A 121 14.64 15.05 3.15
C ASN A 121 15.60 16.19 2.78
N ALA A 122 15.16 17.42 2.94
CA ALA A 122 15.95 18.59 2.57
C ALA A 122 17.17 18.81 3.49
N SER A 123 17.05 18.49 4.78
CA SER A 123 18.08 18.77 5.79
C SER A 123 19.41 18.07 5.50
N VAL A 124 19.42 16.91 4.88
CA VAL A 124 20.65 16.18 4.54
C VAL A 124 21.44 16.86 3.38
N HIS A 125 20.80 17.79 2.66
CA HIS A 125 21.41 18.52 1.55
C HIS A 125 21.87 19.93 1.95
N VAL A 126 21.59 20.37 3.17
CA VAL A 126 22.00 21.68 3.66
C VAL A 126 23.54 21.70 3.80
N GLY A 127 24.15 22.77 3.26
CA GLY A 127 25.61 22.93 3.29
C GLY A 127 26.37 22.10 2.23
N GLN A 128 25.68 21.37 1.36
CA GLN A 128 26.31 20.66 0.26
C GLN A 128 26.51 21.61 -0.94
N ASN A 129 27.68 21.51 -1.58
CA ASN A 129 27.99 22.33 -2.78
C ASN A 129 27.18 21.89 -3.99
N TYR A 130 26.78 20.63 -4.06
CA TYR A 130 26.04 20.05 -5.18
C TYR A 130 24.95 19.11 -4.68
N VAL A 131 23.76 19.22 -5.29
CA VAL A 131 22.63 18.28 -5.05
C VAL A 131 22.19 17.74 -6.40
N TYR A 132 22.20 16.43 -6.55
CA TYR A 132 21.81 15.77 -7.78
C TYR A 132 20.48 15.05 -7.60
N ASN A 133 19.46 15.40 -8.42
CA ASN A 133 18.15 14.79 -8.39
C ASN A 133 17.97 13.81 -9.57
N ILE A 134 17.60 12.57 -9.26
CA ILE A 134 17.26 11.55 -10.26
C ILE A 134 15.81 11.15 -10.05
N ASP A 135 15.04 11.08 -11.12
CA ASP A 135 13.70 10.51 -11.14
C ASP A 135 13.64 9.36 -12.16
N LEU A 136 13.11 8.21 -11.72
CA LEU A 136 12.99 7.04 -12.58
C LEU A 136 11.68 7.11 -13.35
N LYS A 137 11.78 7.36 -14.66
CA LYS A 137 10.62 7.39 -15.55
C LYS A 137 9.87 6.06 -15.50
N ASP A 138 8.55 6.14 -15.33
CA ASP A 138 7.63 4.99 -15.35
C ASP A 138 8.04 3.85 -14.38
N PHE A 139 8.63 4.19 -13.20
CA PHE A 139 9.12 3.20 -12.24
C PHE A 139 8.07 2.16 -11.88
N PHE A 140 6.87 2.56 -11.42
CA PHE A 140 5.83 1.61 -11.04
C PHE A 140 5.29 0.76 -12.21
N PRO A 141 5.02 1.32 -13.41
CA PRO A 141 4.67 0.52 -14.57
C PRO A 141 5.76 -0.45 -15.03
N SER A 142 7.03 -0.21 -14.71
CA SER A 142 8.14 -1.11 -15.06
C SER A 142 8.26 -2.34 -14.17
N ILE A 143 7.55 -2.36 -13.02
CA ILE A 143 7.50 -3.50 -12.11
C ILE A 143 6.40 -4.44 -12.58
N ASP A 144 6.78 -5.54 -13.20
CA ASP A 144 5.86 -6.58 -13.63
C ASP A 144 5.60 -7.64 -12.54
N ALA A 145 4.62 -8.52 -12.80
CA ALA A 145 4.25 -9.55 -11.85
C ALA A 145 5.40 -10.53 -11.56
N SER A 146 6.27 -10.82 -12.53
CA SER A 146 7.39 -11.75 -12.36
C SER A 146 8.40 -11.23 -11.34
N ARG A 147 8.64 -9.92 -11.30
CA ARG A 147 9.51 -9.30 -10.29
C ARG A 147 8.97 -9.35 -8.87
N VAL A 148 7.65 -9.45 -8.74
CA VAL A 148 6.99 -9.54 -7.41
C VAL A 148 7.00 -10.98 -6.90
N TRP A 149 6.96 -11.96 -7.82
CA TRP A 149 6.91 -13.38 -7.45
C TRP A 149 8.29 -14.00 -7.15
N GLY A 150 9.38 -13.34 -7.52
CA GLY A 150 10.76 -13.77 -7.33
C GLY A 150 11.26 -14.61 -8.49
#